data_0da700ccc9fee3cb44debfe9d7507ad6
#
_entry.id   0da700ccc9fee3cb44debfe9d7507ad6
#
_cell.length_a   1.000
_cell.length_b   1.000
_cell.length_c   1.000
_cell.angle_alpha   90.00
_cell.angle_beta   90.00
_cell.angle_gamma   90.00
#
_symmetry.space_group_name_H-M   'P 1'
#
loop_
_entity.id
_entity.type
_entity.pdbx_description
1 polymer ?
#
loop_
_entity_poly.entity_id
_entity_poly.type
_entity_poly.pdbx_seq_one_letter_code
_entity_poly.pdbx_strand_id
1 'polypeptide(L)'
;MNDRLDVKAGVRDTLPTVFGYIGIGLAFGIIASSVGLNPFFVGAMSLFIYAGGAQFITVSMLSSSFPILSIVLATFLINSRMILMSMATAPFLKRYSVFKNIIIGTFLTDESFSLGMNKQNYTNGRLTYEWFNTANLVSYFTWVASSVLGALLGGIVKDPKVLGLDFALVAMFIGLLYLQVISDFTIKKKVQFLVIVVVFFLVYFGMIFIPSNLLIIVVTLIGCAIGVVLKNVIY
;
A
#
# COMPACT_ATOMS: atom_id res chain seq x y z
N MET A 1 -18.12 -5.97 8.52
CA MET A 1 -18.49 -6.21 7.09
C MET A 1 -19.63 -7.22 7.05
N ASN A 2 -20.44 -7.22 5.99
CA ASN A 2 -21.47 -8.23 5.75
C ASN A 2 -21.01 -9.21 4.66
N ASP A 3 -21.84 -10.22 4.32
CA ASP A 3 -21.58 -11.24 3.31
C ASP A 3 -21.91 -10.80 1.87
N ARG A 4 -22.46 -9.58 1.67
CA ARG A 4 -22.86 -9.07 0.36
C ARG A 4 -21.65 -8.72 -0.49
N LEU A 5 -21.71 -9.06 -1.79
CA LEU A 5 -20.64 -8.87 -2.76
C LEU A 5 -21.10 -8.05 -3.99
N ASP A 6 -22.08 -7.19 -3.79
CA ASP A 6 -22.58 -6.25 -4.81
C ASP A 6 -21.81 -4.92 -4.81
N VAL A 7 -22.06 -4.09 -5.82
CA VAL A 7 -21.46 -2.74 -5.96
C VAL A 7 -21.72 -1.88 -4.73
N LYS A 8 -22.95 -1.90 -4.17
CA LYS A 8 -23.31 -1.10 -3.00
C LYS A 8 -22.51 -1.50 -1.77
N ALA A 9 -22.30 -2.81 -1.58
CA ALA A 9 -21.43 -3.31 -0.52
C ALA A 9 -19.97 -2.91 -0.76
N GLY A 10 -19.50 -2.93 -2.03
CA GLY A 10 -18.16 -2.45 -2.40
C GLY A 10 -17.91 -1.01 -1.97
N VAL A 11 -18.81 -0.10 -2.32
CA VAL A 11 -18.71 1.32 -1.89
C VAL A 11 -18.69 1.43 -0.36
N ARG A 12 -19.65 0.78 0.32
CA ARG A 12 -19.76 0.87 1.78
C ARG A 12 -18.54 0.32 2.52
N ASP A 13 -18.05 -0.83 2.08
CA ASP A 13 -16.93 -1.51 2.74
C ASP A 13 -15.60 -0.76 2.52
N THR A 14 -15.52 0.07 1.46
CA THR A 14 -14.34 0.89 1.14
C THR A 14 -14.30 2.22 1.90
N LEU A 15 -15.39 2.65 2.53
CA LEU A 15 -15.43 3.94 3.23
C LEU A 15 -14.27 4.17 4.22
N PRO A 16 -13.86 3.20 5.05
CA PRO A 16 -12.69 3.40 5.92
C PRO A 16 -11.41 3.72 5.13
N THR A 17 -11.20 3.05 3.99
CA THR A 17 -10.07 3.32 3.08
C THR A 17 -10.18 4.72 2.47
N VAL A 18 -11.37 5.15 2.08
CA VAL A 18 -11.64 6.51 1.55
C VAL A 18 -11.19 7.57 2.55
N PHE A 19 -11.59 7.47 3.82
CA PHE A 19 -11.16 8.43 4.84
C PHE A 19 -9.66 8.42 5.06
N GLY A 20 -9.02 7.25 5.06
CA GLY A 20 -7.56 7.12 5.09
C GLY A 20 -6.89 7.80 3.89
N TYR A 21 -7.39 7.52 2.70
CA TYR A 21 -6.85 8.09 1.46
C TYR A 21 -7.01 9.60 1.35
N ILE A 22 -8.10 10.17 1.87
CA ILE A 22 -8.26 11.63 1.93
C ILE A 22 -7.12 12.24 2.74
N GLY A 23 -6.86 11.73 3.94
CA GLY A 23 -5.80 12.27 4.80
C GLY A 23 -4.40 12.11 4.20
N ILE A 24 -4.06 10.89 3.77
CA ILE A 24 -2.72 10.58 3.26
C ILE A 24 -2.49 11.20 1.87
N GLY A 25 -3.52 11.23 1.01
CA GLY A 25 -3.44 11.86 -0.31
C GLY A 25 -3.27 13.37 -0.23
N LEU A 26 -3.99 14.04 0.70
CA LEU A 26 -3.76 15.45 0.98
C LEU A 26 -2.32 15.70 1.44
N ALA A 27 -1.83 14.89 2.37
CA ALA A 27 -0.45 14.98 2.84
C ALA A 27 0.56 14.79 1.70
N PHE A 28 0.35 13.79 0.84
CA PHE A 28 1.18 13.56 -0.35
C PHE A 28 1.20 14.80 -1.26
N GLY A 29 0.03 15.33 -1.59
CA GLY A 29 -0.09 16.51 -2.47
C GLY A 29 0.62 17.74 -1.91
N ILE A 30 0.45 18.02 -0.61
CA ILE A 30 1.11 19.13 0.07
C ILE A 30 2.65 18.95 0.05
N ILE A 31 3.15 17.76 0.37
CA ILE A 31 4.59 17.46 0.35
C ILE A 31 5.14 17.58 -1.08
N ALA A 32 4.45 17.02 -2.06
CA ALA A 32 4.88 17.10 -3.45
C ALA A 32 4.92 18.56 -3.96
N SER A 33 3.95 19.38 -3.57
CA SER A 33 3.94 20.81 -3.88
C SER A 33 5.09 21.56 -3.19
N SER A 34 5.42 21.22 -1.95
CA SER A 34 6.51 21.88 -1.20
C SER A 34 7.90 21.66 -1.81
N VAL A 35 8.09 20.60 -2.58
CA VAL A 35 9.32 20.33 -3.33
C VAL A 35 9.28 20.83 -4.78
N GLY A 36 8.28 21.63 -5.13
CA GLY A 36 8.18 22.32 -6.41
C GLY A 36 7.39 21.59 -7.50
N LEU A 37 6.73 20.47 -7.20
CA LEU A 37 5.84 19.80 -8.14
C LEU A 37 4.51 20.56 -8.23
N ASN A 38 4.12 20.93 -9.45
CA ASN A 38 2.82 21.57 -9.65
C ASN A 38 1.67 20.55 -9.58
N PRO A 39 0.42 20.98 -9.32
CA PRO A 39 -0.73 20.09 -9.20
C PRO A 39 -0.98 19.18 -10.40
N PHE A 40 -0.58 19.59 -11.62
CA PHE A 40 -0.70 18.77 -12.82
C PHE A 40 0.19 17.53 -12.73
N PHE A 41 1.46 17.69 -12.34
CA PHE A 41 2.38 16.55 -12.19
C PHE A 41 1.98 15.65 -11.03
N VAL A 42 1.49 16.21 -9.92
CA VAL A 42 0.96 15.43 -8.79
C VAL A 42 -0.25 14.60 -9.24
N GLY A 43 -1.16 15.19 -10.00
CA GLY A 43 -2.30 14.49 -10.58
C GLY A 43 -1.86 13.38 -11.56
N ALA A 44 -0.92 13.67 -12.45
CA ALA A 44 -0.37 12.68 -13.37
C ALA A 44 0.31 11.51 -12.64
N MET A 45 1.12 11.78 -11.61
CA MET A 45 1.69 10.72 -10.78
C MET A 45 0.60 9.86 -10.13
N SER A 46 -0.45 10.47 -9.59
CA SER A 46 -1.54 9.74 -8.93
C SER A 46 -2.39 8.94 -9.92
N LEU A 47 -2.58 9.43 -11.16
CA LEU A 47 -3.30 8.71 -12.20
C LEU A 47 -2.51 7.50 -12.76
N PHE A 48 -1.20 7.67 -13.02
CA PHE A 48 -0.42 6.67 -13.76
C PHE A 48 0.39 5.74 -12.84
N ILE A 49 0.85 6.22 -11.69
CA ILE A 49 1.63 5.39 -10.76
C ILE A 49 0.69 4.69 -9.77
N TYR A 50 -0.25 5.41 -9.19
CA TYR A 50 -1.25 4.92 -8.22
C TYR A 50 -0.65 3.97 -7.17
N ALA A 51 0.46 4.35 -6.58
CA ALA A 51 1.15 3.59 -5.55
C ALA A 51 1.70 4.55 -4.50
N GLY A 52 0.91 4.85 -3.47
CA GLY A 52 1.20 5.90 -2.48
C GLY A 52 2.62 5.85 -1.94
N GLY A 53 3.07 4.69 -1.43
CA GLY A 53 4.43 4.53 -0.92
C GLY A 53 5.52 4.84 -1.95
N ALA A 54 5.34 4.38 -3.20
CA ALA A 54 6.27 4.66 -4.28
C ALA A 54 6.27 6.14 -4.67
N GLN A 55 5.10 6.79 -4.68
CA GLN A 55 4.96 8.21 -4.97
C GLN A 55 5.67 9.08 -3.93
N PHE A 56 5.48 8.82 -2.62
CA PHE A 56 6.20 9.53 -1.55
C PHE A 56 7.71 9.39 -1.67
N ILE A 57 8.21 8.17 -1.94
CA ILE A 57 9.64 7.93 -2.12
C ILE A 57 10.18 8.61 -3.37
N THR A 58 9.45 8.55 -4.48
CA THR A 58 9.82 9.26 -5.70
C THR A 58 9.96 10.76 -5.44
N VAL A 59 9.01 11.38 -4.77
CA VAL A 59 9.06 12.81 -4.43
C VAL A 59 10.23 13.12 -3.51
N SER A 60 10.47 12.30 -2.49
CA SER A 60 11.60 12.45 -1.56
C SER A 60 12.95 12.34 -2.27
N MET A 61 13.11 11.35 -3.17
CA MET A 61 14.35 11.16 -3.91
C MET A 61 14.57 12.27 -4.96
N LEU A 62 13.51 12.75 -5.60
CA LEU A 62 13.58 13.91 -6.52
C LEU A 62 14.04 15.16 -5.77
N SER A 63 13.48 15.44 -4.60
CA SER A 63 13.88 16.60 -3.78
C SER A 63 15.33 16.53 -3.31
N SER A 64 15.86 15.33 -3.14
CA SER A 64 17.25 15.07 -2.75
C SER A 64 18.21 14.91 -3.94
N SER A 65 17.74 15.20 -5.18
CA SER A 65 18.52 15.13 -6.43
C SER A 65 19.18 13.77 -6.70
N PHE A 66 18.51 12.68 -6.33
CA PHE A 66 18.98 11.33 -6.63
C PHE A 66 18.98 11.07 -8.15
N PRO A 67 19.92 10.26 -8.67
CA PRO A 67 19.93 9.86 -10.08
C PRO A 67 18.61 9.15 -10.47
N ILE A 68 18.10 9.42 -11.66
CA ILE A 68 16.82 8.86 -12.16
C ILE A 68 16.81 7.33 -12.07
N LEU A 69 17.93 6.67 -12.41
CA LEU A 69 18.04 5.21 -12.32
C LEU A 69 17.80 4.69 -10.88
N SER A 70 18.32 5.39 -9.88
CA SER A 70 18.10 5.03 -8.48
C SER A 70 16.63 5.17 -8.07
N ILE A 71 15.94 6.19 -8.58
CA ILE A 71 14.50 6.40 -8.35
C ILE A 71 13.70 5.26 -8.98
N VAL A 72 14.02 4.90 -10.23
CA VAL A 72 13.34 3.79 -10.94
C VAL A 72 13.54 2.47 -10.21
N LEU A 73 14.76 2.16 -9.79
CA LEU A 73 15.06 0.93 -9.04
C LEU A 73 14.34 0.90 -7.69
N ALA A 74 14.38 1.99 -6.93
CA ALA A 74 13.68 2.07 -5.63
C ALA A 74 12.17 1.89 -5.80
N THR A 75 11.57 2.56 -6.78
CA THR A 75 10.13 2.46 -7.09
C THR A 75 9.76 1.03 -7.52
N PHE A 76 10.56 0.40 -8.37
CA PHE A 76 10.36 -0.99 -8.78
C PHE A 76 10.41 -1.95 -7.58
N LEU A 77 11.43 -1.83 -6.72
CA LEU A 77 11.60 -2.69 -5.55
C LEU A 77 10.44 -2.57 -4.58
N ILE A 78 9.99 -1.35 -4.30
CA ILE A 78 8.85 -1.13 -3.40
C ILE A 78 7.57 -1.71 -3.97
N ASN A 79 7.35 -1.55 -5.28
CA ASN A 79 6.16 -2.06 -5.94
C ASN A 79 6.22 -3.57 -6.24
N SER A 80 7.38 -4.23 -6.10
CA SER A 80 7.50 -5.69 -6.31
C SER A 80 6.55 -6.49 -5.41
N ARG A 81 6.17 -5.97 -4.24
CA ARG A 81 5.16 -6.57 -3.36
C ARG A 81 3.79 -6.71 -4.04
N MET A 82 3.44 -5.84 -5.00
CA MET A 82 2.18 -5.92 -5.74
C MET A 82 2.06 -7.23 -6.53
N ILE A 83 3.19 -7.80 -6.97
CA ILE A 83 3.24 -9.11 -7.64
C ILE A 83 2.73 -10.19 -6.66
N LEU A 84 3.26 -10.19 -5.43
CA LEU A 84 2.86 -11.17 -4.41
C LEU A 84 1.39 -11.03 -4.01
N MET A 85 0.89 -9.79 -3.86
CA MET A 85 -0.50 -9.52 -3.54
C MET A 85 -1.43 -9.95 -4.69
N SER A 86 -1.04 -9.70 -5.94
CA SER A 86 -1.78 -10.16 -7.12
C SER A 86 -1.84 -11.68 -7.18
N MET A 87 -0.72 -12.37 -6.92
CA MET A 87 -0.68 -13.84 -6.86
C MET A 87 -1.57 -14.39 -5.74
N ALA A 88 -1.59 -13.76 -4.58
CA ALA A 88 -2.45 -14.16 -3.45
C ALA A 88 -3.95 -13.92 -3.73
N THR A 89 -4.29 -12.90 -4.54
CA THR A 89 -5.67 -12.58 -4.89
C THR A 89 -6.20 -13.42 -6.06
N ALA A 90 -5.34 -13.82 -7.00
CA ALA A 90 -5.69 -14.53 -8.22
C ALA A 90 -6.56 -15.80 -8.03
N PRO A 91 -6.35 -16.66 -7.02
CA PRO A 91 -7.17 -17.85 -6.80
C PRO A 91 -8.65 -17.56 -6.64
N PHE A 92 -9.02 -16.43 -6.03
CA PHE A 92 -10.40 -16.03 -5.75
C PHE A 92 -11.13 -15.47 -6.97
N LEU A 93 -10.36 -15.11 -8.01
CA LEU A 93 -10.86 -14.47 -9.22
C LEU A 93 -10.75 -15.36 -10.48
N LYS A 94 -10.35 -16.62 -10.33
CA LYS A 94 -10.14 -17.58 -11.45
C LYS A 94 -11.34 -17.72 -12.39
N ARG A 95 -12.55 -17.52 -11.89
CA ARG A 95 -13.80 -17.64 -12.67
C ARG A 95 -14.05 -16.49 -13.65
N TYR A 96 -13.30 -15.39 -13.52
CA TYR A 96 -13.46 -14.22 -14.36
C TYR A 96 -12.48 -14.24 -15.54
N SER A 97 -12.83 -13.49 -16.60
CA SER A 97 -11.96 -13.37 -17.77
C SER A 97 -10.63 -12.72 -17.43
N VAL A 98 -9.60 -13.01 -18.22
CA VAL A 98 -8.27 -12.41 -18.07
C VAL A 98 -8.34 -10.87 -18.04
N PHE A 99 -9.18 -10.27 -18.90
CA PHE A 99 -9.36 -8.81 -18.93
C PHE A 99 -9.89 -8.24 -17.60
N LYS A 100 -10.89 -8.89 -16.99
CA LYS A 100 -11.39 -8.49 -15.66
C LYS A 100 -10.31 -8.60 -14.59
N ASN A 101 -9.50 -9.64 -14.64
CA ASN A 101 -8.41 -9.85 -13.70
C ASN A 101 -7.29 -8.81 -13.87
N ILE A 102 -6.97 -8.41 -15.11
CA ILE A 102 -6.04 -7.33 -15.40
C ILE A 102 -6.54 -6.01 -14.79
N ILE A 103 -7.82 -5.67 -14.99
CA ILE A 103 -8.42 -4.45 -14.39
C ILE A 103 -8.27 -4.46 -12.87
N ILE A 104 -8.62 -5.56 -12.20
CA ILE A 104 -8.44 -5.66 -10.74
C ILE A 104 -6.97 -5.49 -10.34
N GLY A 105 -6.05 -6.16 -11.06
CA GLY A 105 -4.62 -6.08 -10.77
C GLY A 105 -4.05 -4.68 -10.97
N THR A 106 -4.52 -3.95 -11.98
CA THR A 106 -4.08 -2.57 -12.27
C THR A 106 -4.43 -1.60 -11.13
N PHE A 107 -5.57 -1.79 -10.49
CA PHE A 107 -6.04 -0.93 -9.40
C PHE A 107 -5.82 -1.53 -8.00
N LEU A 108 -5.08 -2.64 -7.91
CA LEU A 108 -4.78 -3.26 -6.62
C LEU A 108 -3.78 -2.42 -5.84
N THR A 109 -4.09 -2.17 -4.57
CA THR A 109 -3.19 -1.51 -3.60
C THR A 109 -3.10 -2.33 -2.32
N ASP A 110 -2.23 -1.95 -1.39
CA ASP A 110 -2.13 -2.58 -0.08
C ASP A 110 -3.47 -2.57 0.66
N GLU A 111 -4.16 -1.44 0.61
CA GLU A 111 -5.44 -1.24 1.29
C GLU A 111 -6.55 -2.07 0.65
N SER A 112 -6.65 -2.06 -0.68
CA SER A 112 -7.68 -2.83 -1.37
C SER A 112 -7.40 -4.34 -1.29
N PHE A 113 -6.14 -4.76 -1.27
CA PHE A 113 -5.75 -6.12 -0.97
C PHE A 113 -6.18 -6.53 0.44
N SER A 114 -5.82 -5.73 1.46
CA SER A 114 -6.21 -5.99 2.85
C SER A 114 -7.72 -6.04 3.02
N LEU A 115 -8.45 -5.12 2.36
CA LEU A 115 -9.90 -5.09 2.35
C LEU A 115 -10.48 -6.37 1.73
N GLY A 116 -9.93 -6.83 0.60
CA GLY A 116 -10.31 -8.07 -0.07
C GLY A 116 -10.07 -9.30 0.78
N MET A 117 -8.89 -9.40 1.39
CA MET A 117 -8.56 -10.52 2.29
C MET A 117 -9.45 -10.55 3.52
N ASN A 118 -9.75 -9.39 4.11
CA ASN A 118 -10.70 -9.30 5.22
C ASN A 118 -12.13 -9.68 4.80
N LYS A 119 -12.57 -9.28 3.61
CA LYS A 119 -13.91 -9.61 3.09
C LYS A 119 -14.14 -11.11 2.98
N GLN A 120 -13.12 -11.89 2.63
CA GLN A 120 -13.20 -13.35 2.52
C GLN A 120 -13.63 -14.01 3.84
N ASN A 121 -13.26 -13.44 4.99
CA ASN A 121 -13.68 -13.97 6.30
C ASN A 121 -15.21 -13.93 6.50
N TYR A 122 -15.91 -13.04 5.79
CA TYR A 122 -17.37 -12.87 5.87
C TYR A 122 -18.13 -13.53 4.71
N THR A 123 -17.43 -14.02 3.68
CA THR A 123 -18.02 -14.52 2.44
C THR A 123 -17.64 -15.97 2.12
N ASN A 124 -17.15 -16.72 3.13
CA ASN A 124 -16.66 -18.08 2.95
C ASN A 124 -15.62 -18.19 1.83
N GLY A 125 -14.65 -17.28 1.81
CA GLY A 125 -13.56 -17.27 0.84
C GLY A 125 -13.95 -16.81 -0.57
N ARG A 126 -15.11 -16.16 -0.76
CA ARG A 126 -15.56 -15.70 -2.08
C ARG A 126 -15.33 -14.20 -2.25
N LEU A 127 -14.91 -13.81 -3.46
CA LEU A 127 -14.87 -12.42 -3.92
C LEU A 127 -15.59 -12.33 -5.25
N THR A 128 -16.27 -11.20 -5.53
CA THR A 128 -16.84 -10.91 -6.85
C THR A 128 -16.07 -9.79 -7.53
N TYR A 129 -16.07 -9.82 -8.86
CA TYR A 129 -15.51 -8.74 -9.67
C TYR A 129 -16.19 -7.40 -9.35
N GLU A 130 -17.52 -7.41 -9.27
CA GLU A 130 -18.33 -6.22 -9.06
C GLU A 130 -17.97 -5.52 -7.74
N TRP A 131 -17.87 -6.30 -6.67
CA TRP A 131 -17.49 -5.75 -5.34
C TRP A 131 -16.05 -5.23 -5.34
N PHE A 132 -15.09 -6.07 -5.84
CA PHE A 132 -13.68 -5.75 -5.74
C PHE A 132 -13.27 -4.61 -6.67
N ASN A 133 -13.78 -4.61 -7.92
CA ASN A 133 -13.53 -3.52 -8.85
C ASN A 133 -14.13 -2.20 -8.36
N THR A 134 -15.30 -2.23 -7.72
CA THR A 134 -15.91 -1.04 -7.11
C THR A 134 -15.03 -0.51 -5.99
N ALA A 135 -14.54 -1.37 -5.10
CA ALA A 135 -13.63 -0.97 -4.03
C ALA A 135 -12.35 -0.32 -4.58
N ASN A 136 -11.75 -0.93 -5.61
CA ASN A 136 -10.57 -0.40 -6.28
C ASN A 136 -10.83 0.96 -6.93
N LEU A 137 -11.91 1.12 -7.69
CA LEU A 137 -12.22 2.38 -8.38
C LEU A 137 -12.53 3.51 -7.40
N VAL A 138 -13.31 3.24 -6.35
CA VAL A 138 -13.60 4.23 -5.30
C VAL A 138 -12.30 4.69 -4.64
N SER A 139 -11.42 3.76 -4.29
CA SER A 139 -10.11 4.07 -3.73
C SER A 139 -9.24 4.89 -4.70
N TYR A 140 -9.20 4.49 -5.97
CA TYR A 140 -8.42 5.17 -7.00
C TYR A 140 -8.82 6.63 -7.18
N PHE A 141 -10.11 6.88 -7.40
CA PHE A 141 -10.59 8.26 -7.58
C PHE A 141 -10.42 9.10 -6.31
N THR A 142 -10.59 8.50 -5.14
CA THR A 142 -10.32 9.20 -3.87
C THR A 142 -8.86 9.60 -3.76
N TRP A 143 -7.92 8.69 -4.07
CA TRP A 143 -6.49 8.99 -4.03
C TRP A 143 -6.12 10.11 -4.99
N VAL A 144 -6.55 10.04 -6.25
CA VAL A 144 -6.27 11.06 -7.25
C VAL A 144 -6.83 12.42 -6.83
N ALA A 145 -8.09 12.46 -6.42
CA ALA A 145 -8.75 13.70 -6.01
C ALA A 145 -8.07 14.33 -4.78
N SER A 146 -7.79 13.53 -3.74
CA SER A 146 -7.14 14.02 -2.53
C SER A 146 -5.71 14.50 -2.78
N SER A 147 -4.94 13.80 -3.63
CA SER A 147 -3.58 14.19 -4.00
C SER A 147 -3.56 15.54 -4.74
N VAL A 148 -4.46 15.73 -5.70
CA VAL A 148 -4.57 16.98 -6.44
C VAL A 148 -5.02 18.12 -5.53
N LEU A 149 -6.03 17.89 -4.69
CA LEU A 149 -6.49 18.87 -3.69
C LEU A 149 -5.35 19.24 -2.73
N GLY A 150 -4.58 18.26 -2.25
CA GLY A 150 -3.41 18.50 -1.42
C GLY A 150 -2.36 19.38 -2.11
N ALA A 151 -2.09 19.12 -3.40
CA ALA A 151 -1.14 19.92 -4.16
C ALA A 151 -1.61 21.37 -4.37
N LEU A 152 -2.92 21.58 -4.57
CA LEU A 152 -3.51 22.92 -4.64
C LEU A 152 -3.42 23.67 -3.30
N LEU A 153 -3.60 22.95 -2.20
CA LEU A 153 -3.46 23.51 -0.85
C LEU A 153 -2.00 23.71 -0.42
N GLY A 154 -1.06 23.04 -1.09
CA GLY A 154 0.37 23.10 -0.74
C GLY A 154 0.96 24.51 -0.77
N GLY A 155 0.46 25.39 -1.64
CA GLY A 155 0.87 26.81 -1.66
C GLY A 155 0.47 27.61 -0.41
N ILE A 156 -0.46 27.11 0.40
CA ILE A 156 -0.93 27.75 1.64
C ILE A 156 -0.08 27.25 2.83
N VAL A 157 0.41 26.03 2.77
CA VAL A 157 1.20 25.39 3.84
C VAL A 157 2.67 25.74 3.65
N LYS A 158 3.16 26.70 4.43
CA LYS A 158 4.56 27.17 4.32
C LYS A 158 5.60 26.11 4.68
N ASP A 159 5.31 25.28 5.67
CA ASP A 159 6.20 24.18 6.09
C ASP A 159 5.38 22.93 6.45
N PRO A 160 5.38 21.91 5.58
CA PRO A 160 4.68 20.65 5.84
C PRO A 160 5.17 19.89 7.08
N LYS A 161 6.43 20.10 7.48
CA LYS A 161 7.02 19.44 8.65
C LYS A 161 6.38 19.90 9.97
N VAL A 162 6.00 21.17 10.06
CA VAL A 162 5.32 21.71 11.25
C VAL A 162 3.97 21.00 11.49
N LEU A 163 3.33 20.51 10.41
CA LEU A 163 2.10 19.73 10.50
C LEU A 163 2.35 18.22 10.67
N GLY A 164 3.61 17.78 10.77
CA GLY A 164 3.94 16.35 10.89
C GLY A 164 3.59 15.51 9.65
N LEU A 165 3.44 16.14 8.48
CA LEU A 165 3.01 15.46 7.26
C LEU A 165 4.06 14.47 6.73
N ASP A 166 5.33 14.65 7.07
CA ASP A 166 6.42 13.71 6.80
C ASP A 166 6.23 12.36 7.53
N PHE A 167 5.48 12.36 8.64
CA PHE A 167 5.10 11.14 9.34
C PHE A 167 3.93 10.38 8.67
N ALA A 168 3.21 10.99 7.74
CA ALA A 168 2.00 10.39 7.13
C ALA A 168 2.28 9.03 6.48
N LEU A 169 3.40 8.87 5.77
CA LEU A 169 3.82 7.61 5.16
C LEU A 169 4.09 6.53 6.22
N VAL A 170 4.79 6.88 7.29
CA VAL A 170 5.11 5.96 8.39
C VAL A 170 3.82 5.53 9.09
N ALA A 171 2.92 6.48 9.39
CA ALA A 171 1.62 6.20 9.98
C ALA A 171 0.77 5.26 9.12
N MET A 172 0.78 5.45 7.80
CA MET A 172 0.11 4.56 6.85
C MET A 172 0.61 3.12 6.98
N PHE A 173 1.92 2.88 6.93
CA PHE A 173 2.48 1.53 7.04
C PHE A 173 2.26 0.89 8.41
N ILE A 174 2.32 1.67 9.50
CA ILE A 174 1.97 1.18 10.84
C ILE A 174 0.50 0.74 10.86
N GLY A 175 -0.41 1.56 10.32
CA GLY A 175 -1.83 1.24 10.22
C GLY A 175 -2.10 -0.02 9.39
N LEU A 176 -1.44 -0.17 8.23
CA LEU A 176 -1.56 -1.37 7.39
C LEU A 176 -1.05 -2.61 8.09
N LEU A 177 0.11 -2.56 8.74
CA LEU A 177 0.64 -3.68 9.52
C LEU A 177 -0.33 -4.09 10.63
N TYR A 178 -0.86 -3.12 11.38
CA TYR A 178 -1.84 -3.36 12.43
C TYR A 178 -3.11 -4.04 11.90
N LEU A 179 -3.68 -3.51 10.82
CA LEU A 179 -4.87 -4.08 10.18
C LEU A 179 -4.61 -5.49 9.65
N GLN A 180 -3.46 -5.72 9.04
CA GLN A 180 -3.08 -7.03 8.52
C GLN A 180 -2.95 -8.06 9.64
N VAL A 181 -2.28 -7.70 10.73
CA VAL A 181 -2.16 -8.57 11.91
C VAL A 181 -3.53 -8.91 12.50
N ILE A 182 -4.44 -7.95 12.63
CA ILE A 182 -5.79 -8.20 13.20
C ILE A 182 -6.64 -9.06 12.26
N SER A 183 -6.62 -8.78 10.96
CA SER A 183 -7.51 -9.40 9.98
C SER A 183 -7.08 -10.80 9.55
N ASP A 184 -5.83 -11.17 9.73
CA ASP A 184 -5.35 -12.50 9.35
C ASP A 184 -5.67 -13.52 10.46
N PHE A 185 -6.60 -14.42 10.16
CA PHE A 185 -6.99 -15.57 11.02
C PHE A 185 -6.29 -16.87 10.62
N THR A 186 -5.49 -16.88 9.55
CA THR A 186 -4.83 -18.08 9.03
C THR A 186 -3.54 -18.41 9.76
N ILE A 187 -2.87 -17.39 10.31
CA ILE A 187 -1.61 -17.53 11.04
C ILE A 187 -1.80 -17.16 12.51
N LYS A 188 -1.31 -18.01 13.42
CA LYS A 188 -1.36 -17.73 14.88
C LYS A 188 -0.71 -16.38 15.18
N LYS A 189 -1.35 -15.55 16.00
CA LYS A 189 -0.85 -14.20 16.36
C LYS A 189 0.56 -14.23 16.96
N LYS A 190 0.91 -15.30 17.69
CA LYS A 190 2.27 -15.48 18.22
C LYS A 190 3.32 -15.58 17.14
N VAL A 191 3.03 -16.29 16.03
CA VAL A 191 3.95 -16.40 14.88
C VAL A 191 4.08 -15.07 14.19
N GLN A 192 2.97 -14.36 13.94
CA GLN A 192 2.98 -13.03 13.33
C GLN A 192 3.83 -12.06 14.14
N PHE A 193 3.62 -11.99 15.46
CA PHE A 193 4.39 -11.11 16.34
C PHE A 193 5.87 -11.46 16.36
N LEU A 194 6.22 -12.75 16.42
CA LEU A 194 7.61 -13.20 16.40
C LEU A 194 8.31 -12.81 15.09
N VAL A 195 7.64 -12.99 13.95
CA VAL A 195 8.17 -12.57 12.65
C VAL A 195 8.40 -11.05 12.60
N ILE A 196 7.45 -10.26 13.09
CA ILE A 196 7.59 -8.80 13.15
C ILE A 196 8.84 -8.42 13.97
N VAL A 197 9.02 -8.98 15.16
CA VAL A 197 10.18 -8.72 16.01
C VAL A 197 11.48 -9.12 15.29
N VAL A 198 11.51 -10.29 14.68
CA VAL A 198 12.70 -10.75 13.92
C VAL A 198 13.02 -9.80 12.77
N VAL A 199 12.00 -9.35 12.02
CA VAL A 199 12.19 -8.41 10.91
C VAL A 199 12.72 -7.07 11.41
N PHE A 200 12.25 -6.55 12.54
CA PHE A 200 12.81 -5.34 13.15
C PHE A 200 14.31 -5.50 13.47
N PHE A 201 14.71 -6.62 14.05
CA PHE A 201 16.13 -6.90 14.30
C PHE A 201 16.93 -7.00 13.00
N LEU A 202 16.38 -7.70 11.99
CA LEU A 202 17.05 -7.82 10.68
C LEU A 202 17.23 -6.45 10.00
N VAL A 203 16.25 -5.57 10.09
CA VAL A 203 16.37 -4.19 9.56
C VAL A 203 17.45 -3.45 10.35
N TYR A 204 17.37 -3.45 11.68
CA TYR A 204 18.30 -2.70 12.54
C TYR A 204 19.76 -3.10 12.31
N PHE A 205 20.04 -4.40 12.33
CA PHE A 205 21.40 -4.89 12.05
C PHE A 205 21.78 -4.79 10.59
N GLY A 206 20.83 -5.03 9.69
CA GLY A 206 21.05 -4.92 8.25
C GLY A 206 21.45 -3.53 7.80
N MET A 207 20.90 -2.48 8.42
CA MET A 207 21.28 -1.09 8.11
C MET A 207 22.77 -0.78 8.37
N ILE A 208 23.46 -1.56 9.20
CA ILE A 208 24.87 -1.38 9.50
C ILE A 208 25.75 -1.93 8.35
N PHE A 209 25.32 -3.02 7.71
CA PHE A 209 26.18 -3.77 6.77
C PHE A 209 25.69 -3.72 5.33
N ILE A 210 24.43 -3.40 5.09
CA ILE A 210 23.78 -3.54 3.78
C ILE A 210 23.34 -2.14 3.29
N PRO A 211 23.68 -1.77 2.04
CA PRO A 211 23.17 -0.54 1.44
C PRO A 211 21.62 -0.52 1.43
N SER A 212 21.03 0.63 1.70
CA SER A 212 19.57 0.79 1.85
C SER A 212 18.77 0.22 0.67
N ASN A 213 19.31 0.27 -0.55
CA ASN A 213 18.65 -0.23 -1.76
C ASN A 213 18.49 -1.77 -1.78
N LEU A 214 19.43 -2.51 -1.16
CA LEU A 214 19.41 -3.96 -1.09
C LEU A 214 18.76 -4.46 0.19
N LEU A 215 18.74 -3.64 1.24
CA LEU A 215 18.24 -4.00 2.56
C LEU A 215 16.80 -4.52 2.49
N ILE A 216 15.93 -3.83 1.74
CA ILE A 216 14.53 -4.21 1.59
C ILE A 216 14.39 -5.63 1.04
N ILE A 217 15.15 -5.95 -0.01
CA ILE A 217 15.09 -7.28 -0.65
C ILE A 217 15.60 -8.35 0.30
N VAL A 218 16.78 -8.13 0.89
CA VAL A 218 17.41 -9.09 1.78
C VAL A 218 16.54 -9.38 3.00
N VAL A 219 16.04 -8.33 3.64
CA VAL A 219 15.16 -8.47 4.82
C VAL A 219 13.85 -9.15 4.45
N THR A 220 13.27 -8.84 3.29
CA THR A 220 12.03 -9.50 2.85
C THR A 220 12.24 -10.99 2.61
N LEU A 221 13.28 -11.37 1.89
CA LEU A 221 13.58 -12.80 1.60
C LEU A 221 13.87 -13.58 2.89
N ILE A 222 14.72 -13.06 3.75
CA ILE A 222 15.07 -13.71 5.03
C ILE A 222 13.84 -13.74 5.95
N GLY A 223 13.11 -12.66 6.07
CA GLY A 223 11.91 -12.57 6.90
C GLY A 223 10.82 -13.55 6.44
N CYS A 224 10.59 -13.68 5.14
CA CYS A 224 9.67 -14.67 4.58
C CYS A 224 10.13 -16.10 4.86
N ALA A 225 11.40 -16.41 4.65
CA ALA A 225 11.96 -17.75 4.93
C ALA A 225 11.79 -18.12 6.42
N ILE A 226 12.14 -17.20 7.33
CA ILE A 226 11.95 -17.39 8.77
C ILE A 226 10.46 -17.54 9.11
N GLY A 227 9.58 -16.75 8.51
CA GLY A 227 8.13 -16.85 8.70
C GLY A 227 7.58 -18.22 8.32
N VAL A 228 8.02 -18.78 7.19
CA VAL A 228 7.63 -20.13 6.75
C VAL A 228 8.14 -21.20 7.73
N VAL A 229 9.40 -21.11 8.15
CA VAL A 229 9.99 -22.05 9.12
C VAL A 229 9.25 -21.98 10.45
N LEU A 230 9.03 -20.80 11.00
CA LEU A 230 8.30 -20.61 12.25
C LEU A 230 6.85 -21.11 12.17
N LYS A 231 6.18 -20.90 11.04
CA LYS A 231 4.87 -21.47 10.81
C LYS A 231 4.91 -23.00 10.92
N ASN A 232 5.86 -23.67 10.25
CA ASN A 232 5.95 -25.12 10.24
C ASN A 232 6.36 -25.71 11.60
N VAL A 233 7.10 -24.97 12.45
CA VAL A 233 7.54 -25.41 13.77
C VAL A 233 6.45 -25.21 14.84
N ILE A 234 5.63 -24.16 14.70
CA ILE A 234 4.62 -23.79 15.72
C ILE A 234 3.24 -24.39 15.40
N TYR A 235 3.00 -24.90 14.21
CA TYR A 235 1.82 -25.65 13.79
C TYR A 235 2.07 -27.14 13.77
#